data_d6e274b0479168a003b4a37c9cda5626
#
_entry.id   d6e274b0479168a003b4a37c9cda5626
#
_cell.length_a   1.000
_cell.length_b   1.000
_cell.length_c   1.000
_cell.angle_alpha   90.00
_cell.angle_beta   90.00
_cell.angle_gamma   90.00
#
_symmetry.space_group_name_H-M   'P 1'
#
loop_
_entity.id
_entity.type
_entity.pdbx_description
1 polymer ?
#
loop_
_entity_poly.entity_id
_entity_poly.type
_entity_poly.pdbx_seq_one_letter_code
_entity_poly.pdbx_strand_id
1 'polypeptide(L)'
;CSSDLALFVDADEKNSAMNIVQLYQAGIGMGDRDYYLLEDEGSAKMRDAYRAYINKLFTLAGSSPEQADAAVDAVMKIEKAIAEISYGREDLRDSQKNYNKLAYEDFKQIESPLDWDVYFESMGLAGLKELDAKQINFYKDMNKALQNTTVDEQKYYLAFNLLSAAAPYLSDDFVDADFEFYGKVMSGKQEQQPRWKRSLNTVNGALGEAVGEMYVEKYFPASSKEKMLTLVGNLQTALSERINGLEWMSDTTKAKAQEKLAAFTVKIGYPDKWRDYSGLEIKDDSYWANVRRSNIFDMAYQLADVDKPVDK
;
A
#
# COMPACT_ATOMS: atom_id res chain seq x y z
N CYS A 1 -10.53 -0.04 5.64
CA CYS A 1 -10.05 -0.51 4.35
C CYS A 1 -10.88 0.13 3.27
N SER A 2 -10.30 1.01 2.48
CA SER A 2 -10.92 1.40 1.22
C SER A 2 -10.75 0.25 0.24
N SER A 3 -11.83 -0.21 -0.35
CA SER A 3 -11.80 -1.28 -1.35
C SER A 3 -11.48 -0.77 -2.75
N ASP A 4 -11.79 0.48 -3.04
CA ASP A 4 -11.74 1.13 -4.36
C ASP A 4 -10.72 2.27 -4.47
N LEU A 5 -10.13 2.70 -3.36
CA LEU A 5 -9.04 3.67 -3.31
C LEU A 5 -8.08 3.37 -2.15
N ALA A 6 -6.82 3.77 -2.28
CA ALA A 6 -5.83 3.69 -1.23
C ALA A 6 -5.53 5.08 -0.65
N LEU A 7 -5.43 5.17 0.67
CA LEU A 7 -5.05 6.38 1.40
C LEU A 7 -3.80 6.08 2.22
N PHE A 8 -2.81 6.94 2.14
CA PHE A 8 -1.61 6.90 2.96
C PHE A 8 -1.08 8.30 3.24
N VAL A 9 -0.16 8.42 4.18
CA VAL A 9 0.50 9.68 4.53
C VAL A 9 1.98 9.50 4.23
N ASP A 10 2.52 10.42 3.42
CA ASP A 10 3.94 10.41 3.06
C ASP A 10 4.39 11.84 2.76
N ALA A 11 5.71 12.03 2.57
CA ALA A 11 6.26 13.31 2.21
C ALA A 11 5.63 13.89 0.94
N ASP A 12 5.29 15.17 0.96
CA ASP A 12 4.87 15.91 -0.22
C ASP A 12 6.03 15.97 -1.24
N GLU A 13 5.83 15.48 -2.44
CA GLU A 13 6.88 15.39 -3.47
C GLU A 13 7.47 16.75 -3.87
N LYS A 14 6.73 17.86 -3.70
CA LYS A 14 7.22 19.22 -3.95
C LYS A 14 7.60 19.99 -2.69
N ASN A 15 7.31 19.43 -1.51
CA ASN A 15 7.73 19.95 -0.21
C ASN A 15 8.14 18.80 0.72
N SER A 16 9.23 18.13 0.41
CA SER A 16 9.71 16.93 1.12
C SER A 16 10.02 17.11 2.61
N ALA A 17 9.81 18.31 3.15
CA ALA A 17 9.91 18.58 4.58
C ALA A 17 8.60 18.35 5.34
N MET A 18 7.47 18.19 4.64
CA MET A 18 6.14 18.06 5.23
C MET A 18 5.45 16.81 4.71
N ASN A 19 4.70 16.15 5.58
CA ASN A 19 3.82 15.04 5.19
C ASN A 19 2.48 15.56 4.67
N ILE A 20 1.90 14.82 3.74
CA ILE A 20 0.59 15.10 3.16
C ILE A 20 -0.21 13.81 2.99
N VAL A 21 -1.53 13.91 3.08
CA VAL A 21 -2.43 12.80 2.69
C VAL A 21 -2.34 12.59 1.19
N GLN A 22 -2.13 11.35 0.79
CA GLN A 22 -2.09 10.95 -0.61
C GLN A 22 -3.19 9.93 -0.88
N LEU A 23 -3.98 10.18 -1.91
CA LEU A 23 -4.93 9.22 -2.44
C LEU A 23 -4.36 8.57 -3.70
N TYR A 24 -4.51 7.26 -3.81
CA TYR A 24 -4.04 6.48 -4.94
C TYR A 24 -5.15 5.57 -5.45
N GLN A 25 -5.23 5.38 -6.77
CA GLN A 25 -6.16 4.44 -7.37
C GLN A 25 -5.97 3.03 -6.80
N ALA A 26 -7.07 2.33 -6.53
CA ALA A 26 -7.07 0.95 -6.05
C ALA A 26 -8.36 0.25 -6.50
N GLY A 27 -8.70 -0.87 -5.90
CA GLY A 27 -10.00 -1.52 -6.10
C GLY A 27 -10.01 -2.62 -7.16
N ILE A 28 -8.83 -3.06 -7.63
CA ILE A 28 -8.70 -4.18 -8.57
C ILE A 28 -7.81 -5.28 -7.95
N GLY A 29 -8.36 -6.47 -7.76
CA GLY A 29 -7.67 -7.55 -7.04
C GLY A 29 -6.54 -8.23 -7.83
N MET A 30 -6.54 -8.17 -9.18
CA MET A 30 -5.43 -8.66 -10.01
C MET A 30 -4.27 -7.66 -10.14
N GLY A 31 -4.35 -6.47 -9.49
CA GLY A 31 -3.26 -5.52 -9.35
C GLY A 31 -2.91 -4.72 -10.60
N ASP A 32 -3.33 -5.12 -11.78
CA ASP A 32 -3.11 -4.38 -13.03
C ASP A 32 -4.39 -4.36 -13.88
N ARG A 33 -4.74 -3.18 -14.40
CA ARG A 33 -5.89 -2.97 -15.26
C ARG A 33 -5.86 -3.85 -16.51
N ASP A 34 -4.69 -4.14 -17.04
CA ASP A 34 -4.52 -4.88 -18.28
C ASP A 34 -5.05 -6.30 -18.18
N TYR A 35 -5.01 -6.94 -17.01
CA TYR A 35 -5.63 -8.25 -16.81
C TYR A 35 -7.15 -8.25 -17.03
N TYR A 36 -7.82 -7.11 -16.84
CA TYR A 36 -9.27 -6.97 -17.06
C TYR A 36 -9.62 -6.58 -18.49
N LEU A 37 -8.73 -5.86 -19.19
CA LEU A 37 -9.03 -5.16 -20.43
C LEU A 37 -8.45 -5.83 -21.68
N LEU A 38 -7.32 -6.54 -21.55
CA LEU A 38 -6.69 -7.19 -22.69
C LEU A 38 -7.36 -8.53 -23.01
N GLU A 39 -7.48 -8.83 -24.32
CA GLU A 39 -8.11 -10.05 -24.84
C GLU A 39 -7.11 -11.16 -25.20
N ASP A 40 -5.84 -11.04 -24.76
CA ASP A 40 -4.83 -12.08 -24.96
C ASP A 40 -5.09 -13.32 -24.07
N GLU A 41 -4.51 -14.45 -24.47
CA GLU A 41 -4.69 -15.74 -23.79
C GLU A 41 -4.20 -15.71 -22.33
N GLY A 42 -3.13 -14.97 -22.03
CA GLY A 42 -2.59 -14.83 -20.68
C GLY A 42 -3.55 -14.12 -19.76
N SER A 43 -4.09 -12.98 -20.19
CA SER A 43 -5.09 -12.19 -19.45
C SER A 43 -6.40 -12.98 -19.27
N ALA A 44 -6.83 -13.73 -20.29
CA ALA A 44 -8.01 -14.60 -20.19
C ALA A 44 -7.82 -15.68 -19.10
N LYS A 45 -6.70 -16.40 -19.12
CA LYS A 45 -6.37 -17.41 -18.08
C LYS A 45 -6.30 -16.80 -16.68
N MET A 46 -5.77 -15.58 -16.57
CA MET A 46 -5.73 -14.86 -15.29
C MET A 46 -7.14 -14.57 -14.77
N ARG A 47 -8.03 -14.06 -15.62
CA ARG A 47 -9.44 -13.84 -15.26
C ARG A 47 -10.16 -15.12 -14.86
N ASP A 48 -9.94 -16.23 -15.57
CA ASP A 48 -10.56 -17.52 -15.22
C ASP A 48 -10.11 -18.01 -13.86
N ALA A 49 -8.81 -17.95 -13.57
CA ALA A 49 -8.26 -18.31 -12.26
C ALA A 49 -8.79 -17.39 -11.13
N TYR A 50 -8.93 -16.11 -11.42
CA TYR A 50 -9.46 -15.14 -10.46
C TYR A 50 -10.94 -15.37 -10.16
N ARG A 51 -11.75 -15.65 -11.17
CA ARG A 51 -13.16 -16.05 -11.00
C ARG A 51 -13.28 -17.29 -10.12
N ALA A 52 -12.43 -18.29 -10.35
CA ALA A 52 -12.40 -19.50 -9.51
C ALA A 52 -12.00 -19.19 -8.06
N TYR A 53 -11.07 -18.27 -7.84
CA TYR A 53 -10.68 -17.82 -6.49
C TYR A 53 -11.83 -17.12 -5.77
N ILE A 54 -12.50 -16.18 -6.41
CA ILE A 54 -13.67 -15.48 -5.85
C ILE A 54 -14.75 -16.49 -5.43
N ASN A 55 -15.14 -17.39 -6.35
CA ASN A 55 -16.15 -18.44 -6.08
C ASN A 55 -15.73 -19.31 -4.89
N LYS A 56 -14.46 -19.73 -4.84
CA LYS A 56 -13.91 -20.54 -3.75
C LYS A 56 -14.03 -19.84 -2.39
N LEU A 57 -13.71 -18.56 -2.29
CA LEU A 57 -13.80 -17.81 -1.04
C LEU A 57 -15.23 -17.71 -0.53
N PHE A 58 -16.20 -17.39 -1.41
CA PHE A 58 -17.62 -17.33 -1.03
C PHE A 58 -18.16 -18.70 -0.63
N THR A 59 -17.79 -19.76 -1.34
CA THR A 59 -18.16 -21.14 -0.98
C THR A 59 -17.61 -21.53 0.40
N LEU A 60 -16.35 -21.22 0.69
CA LEU A 60 -15.73 -21.45 2.00
C LEU A 60 -16.40 -20.63 3.11
N ALA A 61 -16.90 -19.44 2.78
CA ALA A 61 -17.66 -18.60 3.70
C ALA A 61 -19.10 -19.05 3.92
N GLY A 62 -19.55 -20.14 3.26
CA GLY A 62 -20.88 -20.74 3.46
C GLY A 62 -21.96 -20.21 2.51
N SER A 63 -21.61 -19.53 1.43
CA SER A 63 -22.56 -19.11 0.39
C SER A 63 -23.07 -20.31 -0.41
N SER A 64 -24.32 -20.23 -0.89
CA SER A 64 -24.82 -21.21 -1.86
C SER A 64 -24.07 -21.10 -3.20
N PRO A 65 -24.09 -22.13 -4.06
CA PRO A 65 -23.46 -22.03 -5.38
C PRO A 65 -23.96 -20.81 -6.18
N GLU A 66 -25.26 -20.53 -6.17
CA GLU A 66 -25.86 -19.41 -6.88
C GLU A 66 -25.38 -18.06 -6.32
N GLN A 67 -25.21 -17.96 -4.99
CA GLN A 67 -24.67 -16.76 -4.35
C GLN A 67 -23.18 -16.56 -4.68
N ALA A 68 -22.40 -17.64 -4.70
CA ALA A 68 -20.98 -17.58 -5.05
C ALA A 68 -20.79 -17.15 -6.54
N ASP A 69 -21.60 -17.66 -7.45
CA ASP A 69 -21.58 -17.26 -8.85
C ASP A 69 -22.03 -15.80 -9.04
N ALA A 70 -23.07 -15.36 -8.35
CA ALA A 70 -23.50 -13.96 -8.35
C ALA A 70 -22.41 -13.02 -7.80
N ALA A 71 -21.67 -13.45 -6.79
CA ALA A 71 -20.53 -12.69 -6.25
C ALA A 71 -19.38 -12.58 -7.27
N VAL A 72 -19.07 -13.67 -8.01
CA VAL A 72 -18.07 -13.63 -9.09
C VAL A 72 -18.46 -12.59 -10.13
N ASP A 73 -19.70 -12.62 -10.60
CA ASP A 73 -20.14 -11.68 -11.65
C ASP A 73 -20.15 -10.23 -11.15
N ALA A 74 -20.58 -10.00 -9.90
CA ALA A 74 -20.57 -8.67 -9.29
C ALA A 74 -19.16 -8.11 -9.13
N VAL A 75 -18.24 -8.89 -8.57
CA VAL A 75 -16.84 -8.48 -8.37
C VAL A 75 -16.17 -8.18 -9.71
N MET A 76 -16.28 -9.10 -10.68
CA MET A 76 -15.67 -8.92 -11.99
C MET A 76 -16.24 -7.72 -12.75
N LYS A 77 -17.54 -7.43 -12.62
CA LYS A 77 -18.19 -6.27 -13.21
C LYS A 77 -17.65 -4.97 -12.62
N ILE A 78 -17.58 -4.89 -11.28
CA ILE A 78 -17.12 -3.68 -10.58
C ILE A 78 -15.64 -3.44 -10.84
N GLU A 79 -14.81 -4.47 -10.67
CA GLU A 79 -13.36 -4.32 -10.88
C GLU A 79 -13.00 -4.01 -12.33
N LYS A 80 -13.74 -4.55 -13.32
CA LYS A 80 -13.56 -4.16 -14.71
C LYS A 80 -13.87 -2.69 -14.94
N ALA A 81 -14.98 -2.18 -14.36
CA ALA A 81 -15.32 -0.77 -14.48
C ALA A 81 -14.27 0.14 -13.80
N ILE A 82 -13.71 -0.28 -12.66
CA ILE A 82 -12.60 0.41 -12.00
C ILE A 82 -11.33 0.35 -12.87
N ALA A 83 -11.03 -0.80 -13.48
CA ALA A 83 -9.88 -0.94 -14.39
C ALA A 83 -9.96 -0.02 -15.61
N GLU A 84 -11.16 0.21 -16.14
CA GLU A 84 -11.39 1.10 -17.30
C GLU A 84 -11.01 2.56 -17.00
N ILE A 85 -11.22 3.03 -15.76
CA ILE A 85 -10.87 4.38 -15.33
C ILE A 85 -9.48 4.50 -14.70
N SER A 86 -8.82 3.38 -14.43
CA SER A 86 -7.49 3.35 -13.81
C SER A 86 -6.40 3.76 -14.79
N TYR A 87 -5.34 4.39 -14.30
CA TYR A 87 -4.15 4.70 -15.07
C TYR A 87 -3.35 3.43 -15.37
N GLY A 88 -2.79 3.35 -16.56
CA GLY A 88 -1.88 2.27 -16.94
C GLY A 88 -0.47 2.44 -16.37
N ARG A 89 0.37 1.40 -16.49
CA ARG A 89 1.73 1.37 -15.92
C ARG A 89 2.62 2.53 -16.37
N GLU A 90 2.48 3.01 -17.59
CA GLU A 90 3.28 4.14 -18.09
C GLU A 90 2.88 5.43 -17.39
N ASP A 91 1.58 5.70 -17.30
CA ASP A 91 1.03 6.88 -16.65
C ASP A 91 1.36 6.90 -15.14
N LEU A 92 1.34 5.74 -14.47
CA LEU A 92 1.68 5.62 -13.05
C LEU A 92 3.15 5.94 -12.75
N ARG A 93 4.05 5.90 -13.73
CA ARG A 93 5.47 6.25 -13.58
C ARG A 93 5.76 7.72 -13.78
N ASP A 94 4.82 8.47 -14.32
CA ASP A 94 4.97 9.92 -14.53
C ASP A 94 4.64 10.66 -13.24
N SER A 95 5.67 11.01 -12.47
CA SER A 95 5.52 11.70 -11.19
C SER A 95 4.86 13.07 -11.32
N GLN A 96 5.03 13.77 -12.46
CA GLN A 96 4.40 15.07 -12.66
C GLN A 96 2.91 14.94 -12.94
N LYS A 97 2.52 13.94 -13.74
CA LYS A 97 1.12 13.60 -14.01
C LYS A 97 0.39 13.13 -12.75
N ASN A 98 1.11 12.44 -11.86
CA ASN A 98 0.57 11.90 -10.62
C ASN A 98 0.71 12.83 -9.40
N TYR A 99 1.15 14.06 -9.57
CA TYR A 99 1.15 15.06 -8.51
C TYR A 99 0.01 16.06 -8.72
N ASN A 100 -1.06 15.91 -7.96
CA ASN A 100 -2.27 16.72 -8.06
C ASN A 100 -2.71 17.20 -6.68
N LYS A 101 -1.86 18.04 -6.05
CA LYS A 101 -2.15 18.65 -4.76
C LYS A 101 -3.31 19.63 -4.89
N LEU A 102 -4.33 19.47 -4.07
CA LEU A 102 -5.56 20.24 -4.05
C LEU A 102 -5.90 20.65 -2.61
N ALA A 103 -6.55 21.81 -2.45
CA ALA A 103 -7.30 22.08 -1.23
C ALA A 103 -8.43 21.04 -1.10
N TYR A 104 -8.73 20.60 0.13
CA TYR A 104 -9.79 19.62 0.35
C TYR A 104 -11.15 20.13 -0.14
N GLU A 105 -11.44 21.42 0.03
CA GLU A 105 -12.67 22.05 -0.44
C GLU A 105 -12.84 21.99 -1.96
N ASP A 106 -11.73 22.00 -2.73
CA ASP A 106 -11.77 21.83 -4.17
C ASP A 106 -11.90 20.36 -4.57
N PHE A 107 -11.21 19.45 -3.85
CA PHE A 107 -11.28 18.02 -4.10
C PHE A 107 -12.72 17.48 -3.89
N LYS A 108 -13.39 17.87 -2.83
CA LYS A 108 -14.75 17.39 -2.53
C LYS A 108 -15.83 17.86 -3.52
N GLN A 109 -15.52 18.82 -4.40
CA GLN A 109 -16.41 19.20 -5.51
C GLN A 109 -16.37 18.19 -6.67
N ILE A 110 -15.43 17.25 -6.66
CA ILE A 110 -15.39 16.17 -7.65
C ILE A 110 -16.61 15.28 -7.41
N GLU A 111 -17.45 15.15 -8.45
CA GLU A 111 -18.63 14.28 -8.40
C GLU A 111 -18.21 12.82 -8.11
N SER A 112 -18.72 12.26 -7.05
CA SER A 112 -18.35 10.93 -6.56
C SER A 112 -19.58 10.23 -5.98
N PRO A 113 -19.67 8.89 -6.06
CA PRO A 113 -20.66 8.12 -5.34
C PRO A 113 -20.36 8.08 -3.83
N LEU A 114 -19.17 8.51 -3.42
CA LEU A 114 -18.74 8.59 -2.03
C LEU A 114 -19.00 9.99 -1.48
N ASP A 115 -19.51 10.05 -0.26
CA ASP A 115 -19.49 11.27 0.54
C ASP A 115 -18.07 11.43 1.13
N TRP A 116 -17.31 12.37 0.58
CA TRP A 116 -15.92 12.58 0.98
C TRP A 116 -15.78 13.06 2.43
N ASP A 117 -16.74 13.86 2.93
CA ASP A 117 -16.72 14.32 4.31
C ASP A 117 -16.88 13.11 5.27
N VAL A 118 -17.87 12.24 5.01
CA VAL A 118 -18.07 11.00 5.77
C VAL A 118 -16.86 10.07 5.66
N TYR A 119 -16.28 9.95 4.47
CA TYR A 119 -15.09 9.10 4.26
C TYR A 119 -13.91 9.57 5.11
N PHE A 120 -13.51 10.85 5.00
CA PHE A 120 -12.35 11.37 5.73
C PHE A 120 -12.60 11.46 7.25
N GLU A 121 -13.82 11.80 7.69
CA GLU A 121 -14.18 11.75 9.12
C GLU A 121 -14.05 10.32 9.68
N SER A 122 -14.52 9.30 8.94
CA SER A 122 -14.42 7.89 9.38
C SER A 122 -12.97 7.41 9.52
N MET A 123 -12.05 8.03 8.78
CA MET A 123 -10.61 7.79 8.86
C MET A 123 -9.91 8.62 9.95
N GLY A 124 -10.64 9.47 10.67
CA GLY A 124 -10.06 10.36 11.69
C GLY A 124 -9.41 11.62 11.12
N LEU A 125 -9.70 11.96 9.87
CA LEU A 125 -9.17 13.12 9.14
C LEU A 125 -10.20 14.26 9.03
N ALA A 126 -11.06 14.42 10.03
CA ALA A 126 -11.94 15.59 10.11
C ALA A 126 -11.10 16.88 10.08
N GLY A 127 -11.45 17.80 9.18
CA GLY A 127 -10.73 19.06 9.03
C GLY A 127 -9.44 18.99 8.17
N LEU A 128 -9.31 17.96 7.34
CA LEU A 128 -8.27 17.88 6.32
C LEU A 128 -8.26 19.15 5.48
N LYS A 129 -7.07 19.74 5.26
CA LYS A 129 -6.93 21.01 4.54
C LYS A 129 -6.57 20.82 3.09
N GLU A 130 -5.65 19.90 2.82
CA GLU A 130 -5.12 19.63 1.50
C GLU A 130 -4.72 18.16 1.37
N LEU A 131 -4.71 17.66 0.15
CA LEU A 131 -4.29 16.30 -0.19
C LEU A 131 -3.68 16.26 -1.59
N ASP A 132 -2.95 15.21 -1.88
CA ASP A 132 -2.51 14.89 -3.23
C ASP A 132 -3.35 13.74 -3.81
N ALA A 133 -4.22 14.05 -4.77
CA ALA A 133 -5.02 13.07 -5.49
C ALA A 133 -4.21 12.55 -6.70
N LYS A 134 -3.33 11.55 -6.46
CA LYS A 134 -2.33 11.07 -7.42
C LYS A 134 -2.87 10.89 -8.84
N GLN A 135 -3.94 10.15 -9.03
CA GLN A 135 -4.57 9.90 -10.32
C GLN A 135 -5.89 10.66 -10.40
N ILE A 136 -5.83 11.98 -10.55
CA ILE A 136 -6.99 12.87 -10.43
C ILE A 136 -8.18 12.48 -11.33
N ASN A 137 -7.93 11.96 -12.53
CA ASN A 137 -9.00 11.55 -13.43
C ASN A 137 -9.71 10.27 -12.96
N PHE A 138 -9.03 9.39 -12.21
CA PHE A 138 -9.66 8.24 -11.58
C PHE A 138 -10.82 8.68 -10.67
N TYR A 139 -10.61 9.70 -9.85
CA TYR A 139 -11.65 10.21 -8.94
C TYR A 139 -12.78 10.90 -9.70
N LYS A 140 -12.48 11.62 -10.78
CA LYS A 140 -13.48 12.29 -11.64
C LYS A 140 -14.37 11.28 -12.38
N ASP A 141 -13.83 10.13 -12.75
CA ASP A 141 -14.54 9.10 -13.50
C ASP A 141 -15.19 8.03 -12.60
N MET A 142 -14.90 8.02 -11.28
CA MET A 142 -15.42 7.01 -10.34
C MET A 142 -16.93 6.93 -10.31
N ASN A 143 -17.62 8.07 -10.32
CA ASN A 143 -19.09 8.10 -10.36
C ASN A 143 -19.62 7.37 -11.60
N LYS A 144 -19.00 7.61 -12.76
CA LYS A 144 -19.36 6.95 -14.02
C LYS A 144 -19.12 5.43 -13.96
N ALA A 145 -18.00 4.99 -13.36
CA ALA A 145 -17.67 3.58 -13.24
C ALA A 145 -18.69 2.82 -12.36
N LEU A 146 -19.16 3.44 -11.27
CA LEU A 146 -20.01 2.78 -10.27
C LEU A 146 -21.50 3.01 -10.46
N GLN A 147 -21.94 3.98 -11.29
CA GLN A 147 -23.35 4.34 -11.48
C GLN A 147 -24.25 3.18 -11.95
N ASN A 148 -23.70 2.18 -12.63
CA ASN A 148 -24.43 1.03 -13.15
C ASN A 148 -24.35 -0.20 -12.23
N THR A 149 -23.91 -0.03 -10.99
CA THR A 149 -23.84 -1.10 -10.00
C THR A 149 -25.00 -1.03 -9.02
N THR A 150 -25.53 -2.18 -8.65
CA THR A 150 -26.58 -2.29 -7.63
C THR A 150 -25.96 -2.34 -6.23
N VAL A 151 -26.75 -2.04 -5.21
CA VAL A 151 -26.32 -2.16 -3.80
C VAL A 151 -25.88 -3.59 -3.46
N ASP A 152 -26.54 -4.60 -4.02
CA ASP A 152 -26.18 -6.00 -3.75
C ASP A 152 -24.89 -6.39 -4.44
N GLU A 153 -24.62 -5.92 -5.66
CA GLU A 153 -23.30 -6.08 -6.31
C GLU A 153 -22.19 -5.41 -5.49
N GLN A 154 -22.42 -4.20 -4.97
CA GLN A 154 -21.45 -3.51 -4.10
C GLN A 154 -21.22 -4.27 -2.79
N LYS A 155 -22.24 -4.87 -2.18
CA LYS A 155 -22.08 -5.73 -0.99
C LYS A 155 -21.20 -6.94 -1.30
N TYR A 156 -21.40 -7.62 -2.43
CA TYR A 156 -20.54 -8.73 -2.85
C TYR A 156 -19.08 -8.28 -3.04
N TYR A 157 -18.88 -7.13 -3.67
CA TYR A 157 -17.54 -6.58 -3.87
C TYR A 157 -16.84 -6.26 -2.54
N LEU A 158 -17.53 -5.61 -1.60
CA LEU A 158 -16.99 -5.32 -0.26
C LEU A 158 -16.73 -6.60 0.54
N ALA A 159 -17.65 -7.57 0.48
CA ALA A 159 -17.48 -8.87 1.14
C ALA A 159 -16.28 -9.63 0.56
N PHE A 160 -16.10 -9.62 -0.76
CA PHE A 160 -14.93 -10.21 -1.41
C PHE A 160 -13.63 -9.59 -0.94
N ASN A 161 -13.52 -8.26 -0.95
CA ASN A 161 -12.32 -7.58 -0.48
C ASN A 161 -11.99 -7.93 0.97
N LEU A 162 -13.01 -8.04 1.85
CA LEU A 162 -12.82 -8.46 3.23
C LEU A 162 -12.35 -9.92 3.32
N LEU A 163 -12.98 -10.83 2.58
CA LEU A 163 -12.63 -12.26 2.57
C LEU A 163 -11.21 -12.45 2.02
N SER A 164 -10.86 -11.80 0.93
CA SER A 164 -9.53 -11.88 0.33
C SER A 164 -8.45 -11.33 1.27
N ALA A 165 -8.68 -10.19 1.93
CA ALA A 165 -7.76 -9.65 2.93
C ALA A 165 -7.61 -10.54 4.17
N ALA A 166 -8.66 -11.28 4.55
CA ALA A 166 -8.66 -12.16 5.70
C ALA A 166 -8.09 -13.56 5.40
N ALA A 167 -8.22 -14.04 4.16
CA ALA A 167 -7.91 -15.41 3.75
C ALA A 167 -6.54 -15.94 4.25
N PRO A 168 -5.43 -15.17 4.19
CA PRO A 168 -4.13 -15.63 4.69
C PRO A 168 -4.09 -15.91 6.20
N TYR A 169 -5.09 -15.46 6.96
CA TYR A 169 -5.15 -15.50 8.43
C TYR A 169 -6.29 -16.36 8.97
N LEU A 170 -7.07 -17.02 8.09
CA LEU A 170 -8.18 -17.91 8.45
C LEU A 170 -7.75 -19.38 8.48
N SER A 171 -8.69 -20.31 8.31
CA SER A 171 -8.41 -21.75 8.25
C SER A 171 -7.57 -22.13 7.02
N ASP A 172 -6.96 -23.30 7.06
CA ASP A 172 -6.06 -23.78 6.00
C ASP A 172 -6.71 -23.73 4.60
N ASP A 173 -8.01 -24.05 4.50
CA ASP A 173 -8.73 -23.99 3.21
C ASP A 173 -8.73 -22.59 2.58
N PHE A 174 -8.87 -21.53 3.39
CA PHE A 174 -8.77 -20.14 2.92
C PHE A 174 -7.34 -19.77 2.56
N VAL A 175 -6.38 -20.16 3.40
CA VAL A 175 -4.94 -19.94 3.15
C VAL A 175 -4.50 -20.63 1.87
N ASP A 176 -4.97 -21.85 1.62
CA ASP A 176 -4.65 -22.60 0.41
C ASP A 176 -5.30 -21.95 -0.83
N ALA A 177 -6.55 -21.49 -0.73
CA ALA A 177 -7.21 -20.76 -1.80
C ALA A 177 -6.45 -19.48 -2.18
N ASP A 178 -6.01 -18.69 -1.20
CA ASP A 178 -5.20 -17.51 -1.41
C ASP A 178 -3.86 -17.84 -2.08
N PHE A 179 -3.18 -18.88 -1.62
CA PHE A 179 -1.91 -19.32 -2.19
C PHE A 179 -2.07 -19.84 -3.64
N GLU A 180 -3.12 -20.61 -3.93
CA GLU A 180 -3.37 -21.11 -5.29
C GLU A 180 -3.51 -19.96 -6.29
N PHE A 181 -4.14 -18.85 -5.92
CA PHE A 181 -4.27 -17.70 -6.80
C PHE A 181 -3.05 -16.75 -6.69
N TYR A 182 -2.85 -16.07 -5.56
CA TYR A 182 -1.79 -15.05 -5.43
C TYR A 182 -0.38 -15.63 -5.37
N GLY A 183 -0.24 -16.82 -4.81
CA GLY A 183 1.04 -17.52 -4.76
C GLY A 183 1.42 -18.15 -6.08
N LYS A 184 0.62 -19.09 -6.57
CA LYS A 184 0.94 -19.87 -7.77
C LYS A 184 0.66 -19.10 -9.06
N VAL A 185 -0.58 -18.65 -9.27
CA VAL A 185 -0.98 -18.05 -10.54
C VAL A 185 -0.33 -16.68 -10.73
N MET A 186 -0.44 -15.79 -9.75
CA MET A 186 0.07 -14.42 -9.86
C MET A 186 1.60 -14.32 -9.69
N SER A 187 2.18 -15.09 -8.76
CA SER A 187 3.60 -14.94 -8.39
C SER A 187 4.48 -16.11 -8.85
N GLY A 188 3.94 -17.16 -9.47
CA GLY A 188 4.69 -18.32 -9.99
C GLY A 188 5.34 -19.19 -8.91
N LYS A 189 4.97 -19.04 -7.63
CA LYS A 189 5.49 -19.85 -6.54
C LYS A 189 5.02 -21.29 -6.69
N GLN A 190 5.91 -22.26 -6.39
CA GLN A 190 5.58 -23.69 -6.51
C GLN A 190 5.01 -24.26 -5.23
N GLU A 191 5.48 -23.80 -4.07
CA GLU A 191 5.15 -24.31 -2.76
C GLU A 191 4.83 -23.21 -1.77
N GLN A 192 3.86 -23.46 -0.88
CA GLN A 192 3.53 -22.59 0.24
C GLN A 192 4.64 -22.62 1.29
N GLN A 193 4.99 -21.47 1.84
CA GLN A 193 5.91 -21.42 2.98
C GLN A 193 5.33 -22.14 4.20
N PRO A 194 6.16 -22.83 5.00
CA PRO A 194 5.73 -23.43 6.25
C PRO A 194 5.04 -22.41 7.16
N ARG A 195 4.02 -22.85 7.90
CA ARG A 195 3.20 -21.99 8.77
C ARG A 195 4.03 -21.09 9.70
N TRP A 196 5.11 -21.64 10.30
CA TRP A 196 5.96 -20.86 11.18
C TRP A 196 6.63 -19.65 10.49
N LYS A 197 7.03 -19.79 9.21
CA LYS A 197 7.59 -18.68 8.43
C LYS A 197 6.53 -17.64 8.11
N ARG A 198 5.34 -18.07 7.71
CA ARG A 198 4.20 -17.17 7.46
C ARG A 198 3.82 -16.38 8.71
N SER A 199 3.73 -17.08 9.86
CA SER A 199 3.44 -16.42 11.15
C SER A 199 4.54 -15.43 11.55
N LEU A 200 5.81 -15.79 11.34
CA LEU A 200 6.93 -14.87 11.59
C LEU A 200 6.87 -13.63 10.70
N ASN A 201 6.50 -13.79 9.42
CA ASN A 201 6.33 -12.64 8.51
C ASN A 201 5.20 -11.72 9.00
N THR A 202 4.10 -12.27 9.51
CA THR A 202 3.01 -11.47 10.09
C THR A 202 3.47 -10.71 11.34
N VAL A 203 4.21 -11.37 12.24
CA VAL A 203 4.78 -10.72 13.42
C VAL A 203 5.75 -9.60 13.02
N ASN A 204 6.63 -9.85 12.05
CA ASN A 204 7.56 -8.83 11.55
C ASN A 204 6.82 -7.66 10.86
N GLY A 205 5.72 -7.93 10.17
CA GLY A 205 4.89 -6.87 9.58
C GLY A 205 4.19 -6.00 10.62
N ALA A 206 3.69 -6.62 11.69
CA ALA A 206 2.92 -5.94 12.73
C ALA A 206 3.79 -5.27 13.81
N LEU A 207 4.91 -5.90 14.18
CA LEU A 207 5.76 -5.55 15.33
C LEU A 207 7.24 -5.44 14.93
N GLY A 208 7.52 -5.01 13.68
CA GLY A 208 8.85 -5.08 13.09
C GLY A 208 9.93 -4.39 13.91
N GLU A 209 9.69 -3.21 14.44
CA GLU A 209 10.68 -2.51 15.26
C GLU A 209 10.86 -3.14 16.64
N ALA A 210 9.79 -3.64 17.27
CA ALA A 210 9.92 -4.36 18.55
C ALA A 210 10.75 -5.65 18.40
N VAL A 211 10.53 -6.40 17.31
CA VAL A 211 11.37 -7.58 16.98
C VAL A 211 12.78 -7.12 16.62
N GLY A 212 12.91 -6.00 15.90
CA GLY A 212 14.19 -5.39 15.53
C GLY A 212 15.02 -5.00 16.76
N GLU A 213 14.41 -4.41 17.77
CA GLU A 213 15.07 -4.05 19.04
C GLU A 213 15.68 -5.28 19.73
N MET A 214 14.90 -6.36 19.86
CA MET A 214 15.37 -7.63 20.43
C MET A 214 16.53 -8.25 19.61
N TYR A 215 16.46 -8.15 18.27
CA TYR A 215 17.51 -8.63 17.38
C TYR A 215 18.79 -7.81 17.54
N VAL A 216 18.68 -6.48 17.57
CA VAL A 216 19.81 -5.56 17.70
C VAL A 216 20.51 -5.77 19.03
N GLU A 217 19.78 -5.88 20.14
CA GLU A 217 20.35 -6.16 21.46
C GLU A 217 21.24 -7.40 21.46
N LYS A 218 20.83 -8.44 20.74
CA LYS A 218 21.54 -9.72 20.72
C LYS A 218 22.63 -9.85 19.65
N TYR A 219 22.38 -9.29 18.46
CA TYR A 219 23.17 -9.63 17.26
C TYR A 219 23.83 -8.43 16.56
N PHE A 220 23.46 -7.20 16.89
CA PHE A 220 23.97 -6.01 16.21
C PHE A 220 24.53 -4.98 17.20
N PRO A 221 25.75 -5.18 17.71
CA PRO A 221 26.35 -4.30 18.71
C PRO A 221 26.56 -2.88 18.16
N ALA A 222 26.53 -1.87 19.05
CA ALA A 222 26.70 -0.45 18.71
C ALA A 222 27.98 -0.20 17.88
N SER A 223 29.07 -0.93 18.17
CA SER A 223 30.32 -0.85 17.39
C SER A 223 30.16 -1.21 15.91
N SER A 224 29.17 -2.04 15.56
CA SER A 224 28.87 -2.34 14.15
C SER A 224 28.19 -1.16 13.45
N LYS A 225 27.24 -0.48 14.14
CA LYS A 225 26.63 0.76 13.64
C LYS A 225 27.69 1.85 13.42
N GLU A 226 28.60 2.05 14.39
CA GLU A 226 29.70 3.02 14.29
C GLU A 226 30.64 2.75 13.11
N LYS A 227 31.02 1.47 12.91
CA LYS A 227 31.87 1.09 11.76
C LYS A 227 31.16 1.38 10.43
N MET A 228 29.89 1.10 10.32
CA MET A 228 29.10 1.38 9.11
C MET A 228 28.95 2.89 8.88
N LEU A 229 28.69 3.67 9.92
CA LEU A 229 28.65 5.14 9.82
C LEU A 229 30.02 5.70 9.36
N THR A 230 31.13 5.18 9.88
CA THR A 230 32.48 5.54 9.45
C THR A 230 32.68 5.20 7.97
N LEU A 231 32.25 4.01 7.54
CA LEU A 231 32.35 3.57 6.13
C LEU A 231 31.55 4.51 5.21
N VAL A 232 30.31 4.84 5.57
CA VAL A 232 29.48 5.76 4.80
C VAL A 232 30.08 7.16 4.76
N GLY A 233 30.60 7.66 5.88
CA GLY A 233 31.32 8.94 5.93
C GLY A 233 32.55 8.98 4.99
N ASN A 234 33.33 7.89 4.94
CA ASN A 234 34.45 7.78 4.01
C ASN A 234 33.98 7.76 2.55
N LEU A 235 32.85 7.08 2.24
CA LEU A 235 32.28 7.08 0.90
C LEU A 235 31.80 8.50 0.50
N GLN A 236 31.17 9.22 1.42
CA GLN A 236 30.74 10.63 1.17
C GLN A 236 31.95 11.53 0.91
N THR A 237 33.02 11.37 1.70
CA THR A 237 34.28 12.12 1.50
C THR A 237 34.90 11.83 0.12
N ALA A 238 35.03 10.54 -0.23
CA ALA A 238 35.58 10.14 -1.52
C ALA A 238 34.71 10.63 -2.70
N LEU A 239 33.37 10.62 -2.54
CA LEU A 239 32.45 11.15 -3.55
C LEU A 239 32.60 12.66 -3.69
N SER A 240 32.74 13.41 -2.59
CA SER A 240 33.00 14.85 -2.59
C SER A 240 34.27 15.20 -3.35
N GLU A 241 35.38 14.50 -3.04
CA GLU A 241 36.65 14.69 -3.76
C GLU A 241 36.52 14.39 -5.26
N ARG A 242 35.83 13.30 -5.61
CA ARG A 242 35.58 12.91 -6.99
C ARG A 242 34.76 13.93 -7.75
N ILE A 243 33.68 14.48 -7.17
CA ILE A 243 32.86 15.55 -7.77
C ILE A 243 33.74 16.78 -8.11
N ASN A 244 34.60 17.19 -7.18
CA ASN A 244 35.49 18.32 -7.39
C ASN A 244 36.49 18.09 -8.54
N GLY A 245 36.96 16.86 -8.74
CA GLY A 245 37.89 16.47 -9.79
C GLY A 245 37.28 16.21 -11.17
N LEU A 246 35.95 16.29 -11.35
CA LEU A 246 35.31 16.01 -12.65
C LEU A 246 35.52 17.16 -13.64
N GLU A 247 36.23 16.91 -14.74
CA GLU A 247 36.52 17.91 -15.76
C GLU A 247 35.32 18.28 -16.62
N TRP A 248 34.39 17.34 -16.84
CA TRP A 248 33.18 17.54 -17.66
C TRP A 248 32.06 18.29 -16.97
N MET A 249 32.15 18.47 -15.66
CA MET A 249 31.11 19.13 -14.86
C MET A 249 31.47 20.58 -14.59
N SER A 250 30.54 21.52 -14.86
CA SER A 250 30.76 22.96 -14.58
C SER A 250 30.89 23.23 -13.07
N ASP A 251 31.54 24.29 -12.67
CA ASP A 251 31.69 24.68 -11.26
C ASP A 251 30.35 24.91 -10.56
N THR A 252 29.39 25.51 -11.26
CA THR A 252 28.01 25.65 -10.75
C THR A 252 27.36 24.28 -10.47
N THR A 253 27.52 23.32 -11.37
CA THR A 253 26.95 21.98 -11.18
C THR A 253 27.66 21.23 -10.07
N LYS A 254 29.01 21.37 -9.94
CA LYS A 254 29.78 20.82 -8.81
C LYS A 254 29.27 21.37 -7.48
N ALA A 255 29.07 22.69 -7.39
CA ALA A 255 28.54 23.33 -6.18
C ALA A 255 27.16 22.73 -5.78
N LYS A 256 26.26 22.56 -6.75
CA LYS A 256 24.95 21.93 -6.51
C LYS A 256 25.04 20.45 -6.15
N ALA A 257 25.98 19.71 -6.71
CA ALA A 257 26.24 18.34 -6.35
C ALA A 257 26.79 18.21 -4.91
N GLN A 258 27.66 19.11 -4.49
CA GLN A 258 28.17 19.19 -3.10
C GLN A 258 27.04 19.56 -2.11
N GLU A 259 26.20 20.53 -2.45
CA GLU A 259 25.04 20.90 -1.67
C GLU A 259 24.11 19.68 -1.47
N LYS A 260 23.82 18.94 -2.54
CA LYS A 260 23.04 17.71 -2.49
C LYS A 260 23.70 16.64 -1.61
N LEU A 261 25.03 16.42 -1.76
CA LEU A 261 25.75 15.45 -0.96
C LEU A 261 25.72 15.78 0.55
N ALA A 262 25.86 17.06 0.89
CA ALA A 262 25.78 17.53 2.28
C ALA A 262 24.39 17.40 2.91
N ALA A 263 23.33 17.35 2.08
CA ALA A 263 21.95 17.20 2.53
C ALA A 263 21.52 15.74 2.77
N PHE A 264 22.36 14.74 2.49
CA PHE A 264 22.02 13.34 2.72
C PHE A 264 21.86 13.02 4.21
N THR A 265 20.69 12.47 4.58
CA THR A 265 20.49 11.86 5.90
C THR A 265 20.90 10.38 5.84
N VAL A 266 21.77 9.96 6.75
CA VAL A 266 22.28 8.60 6.83
C VAL A 266 21.49 7.80 7.87
N LYS A 267 20.82 6.71 7.45
CA LYS A 267 20.09 5.79 8.33
C LYS A 267 20.74 4.41 8.27
N ILE A 268 21.37 3.98 9.34
CA ILE A 268 22.15 2.73 9.40
C ILE A 268 21.71 1.87 10.59
N GLY A 269 21.44 0.60 10.28
CA GLY A 269 21.23 -0.47 11.24
C GLY A 269 19.84 -0.39 11.89
N TYR A 270 19.66 0.54 12.81
CA TYR A 270 18.43 0.67 13.59
C TYR A 270 18.17 2.16 13.94
N PRO A 271 16.88 2.55 14.20
CA PRO A 271 16.53 3.92 14.54
C PRO A 271 17.09 4.30 15.91
N ASP A 272 17.30 5.59 16.14
CA ASP A 272 17.74 6.09 17.45
C ASP A 272 16.60 6.08 18.48
N LYS A 273 15.35 6.09 18.01
CA LYS A 273 14.13 5.96 18.81
C LYS A 273 13.24 4.88 18.21
N TRP A 274 13.02 3.81 18.95
CA TRP A 274 12.11 2.74 18.57
C TRP A 274 10.64 3.19 18.60
N ARG A 275 9.84 2.60 17.73
CA ARG A 275 8.39 2.82 17.71
C ARG A 275 7.74 2.34 18.99
N ASP A 276 6.87 3.16 19.58
CA ASP A 276 6.09 2.79 20.76
C ASP A 276 4.87 1.97 20.33
N TYR A 277 4.80 0.73 20.80
CA TYR A 277 3.69 -0.20 20.61
C TYR A 277 2.75 -0.31 21.80
N SER A 278 2.90 0.52 22.84
CA SER A 278 2.11 0.44 24.08
C SER A 278 0.60 0.60 23.84
N GLY A 279 0.20 1.28 22.75
CA GLY A 279 -1.20 1.42 22.33
C GLY A 279 -1.76 0.23 21.55
N LEU A 280 -0.92 -0.77 21.20
CA LEU A 280 -1.37 -1.95 20.44
C LEU A 280 -1.77 -3.08 21.41
N GLU A 281 -3.05 -3.43 21.41
CA GLU A 281 -3.55 -4.54 22.20
C GLU A 281 -3.54 -5.85 21.40
N ILE A 282 -2.82 -6.85 21.89
CA ILE A 282 -2.82 -8.24 21.37
C ILE A 282 -3.57 -9.13 22.36
N LYS A 283 -4.53 -9.93 21.86
CA LYS A 283 -5.39 -10.81 22.67
C LYS A 283 -5.25 -12.26 22.25
N ASP A 284 -5.55 -13.16 23.19
CA ASP A 284 -5.69 -14.59 22.95
C ASP A 284 -7.15 -14.89 22.50
N ASP A 285 -7.56 -14.30 21.36
CA ASP A 285 -8.89 -14.50 20.81
C ASP A 285 -8.83 -15.10 19.39
N SER A 286 -8.44 -14.33 18.38
CA SER A 286 -8.28 -14.85 17.03
C SER A 286 -7.10 -14.20 16.32
N TYR A 287 -6.46 -14.97 15.43
CA TYR A 287 -5.34 -14.48 14.62
C TYR A 287 -5.76 -13.28 13.77
N TRP A 288 -6.88 -13.39 13.05
CA TRP A 288 -7.42 -12.30 12.24
C TRP A 288 -7.77 -11.05 13.07
N ALA A 289 -8.33 -11.22 14.28
CA ALA A 289 -8.63 -10.08 15.13
C ALA A 289 -7.36 -9.33 15.55
N ASN A 290 -6.25 -10.03 15.84
CA ASN A 290 -4.96 -9.42 16.13
C ASN A 290 -4.39 -8.69 14.92
N VAL A 291 -4.46 -9.28 13.72
CA VAL A 291 -4.04 -8.62 12.48
C VAL A 291 -4.83 -7.33 12.24
N ARG A 292 -6.16 -7.37 12.45
CA ARG A 292 -6.98 -6.16 12.34
C ARG A 292 -6.59 -5.08 13.36
N ARG A 293 -6.36 -5.43 14.63
CA ARG A 293 -5.90 -4.48 15.66
C ARG A 293 -4.57 -3.84 15.28
N SER A 294 -3.65 -4.66 14.77
CA SER A 294 -2.37 -4.17 14.25
C SER A 294 -2.53 -3.21 13.08
N ASN A 295 -3.38 -3.54 12.09
CA ASN A 295 -3.62 -2.67 10.94
C ASN A 295 -4.29 -1.33 11.36
N ILE A 296 -5.21 -1.37 12.32
CA ILE A 296 -5.85 -0.15 12.86
C ILE A 296 -4.80 0.72 13.58
N PHE A 297 -3.96 0.10 14.41
CA PHE A 297 -2.88 0.79 15.10
C PHE A 297 -1.89 1.42 14.12
N ASP A 298 -1.51 0.68 13.09
CA ASP A 298 -0.58 1.16 12.06
C ASP A 298 -1.16 2.32 11.24
N MET A 299 -2.42 2.21 10.84
CA MET A 299 -3.13 3.29 10.16
C MET A 299 -3.21 4.54 11.04
N ALA A 300 -3.60 4.40 12.31
CA ALA A 300 -3.65 5.52 13.25
C ALA A 300 -2.28 6.18 13.44
N TYR A 301 -1.21 5.38 13.47
CA TYR A 301 0.16 5.87 13.55
C TYR A 301 0.54 6.71 12.31
N GLN A 302 0.23 6.22 11.11
CA GLN A 302 0.49 6.96 9.87
C GLN A 302 -0.35 8.25 9.78
N LEU A 303 -1.64 8.17 10.10
CA LEU A 303 -2.54 9.33 10.05
C LEU A 303 -2.16 10.42 11.06
N ALA A 304 -1.51 10.04 12.15
CA ALA A 304 -1.01 11.01 13.14
C ALA A 304 0.07 11.95 12.57
N ASP A 305 0.68 11.62 11.43
CA ASP A 305 1.73 12.42 10.80
C ASP A 305 1.20 13.40 9.75
N VAL A 306 -0.10 13.46 9.52
CA VAL A 306 -0.72 14.44 8.61
C VAL A 306 -0.38 15.85 9.06
N ASP A 307 0.02 16.70 8.09
CA ASP A 307 0.42 18.10 8.30
C ASP A 307 1.64 18.29 9.24
N LYS A 308 2.37 17.21 9.57
CA LYS A 308 3.60 17.31 10.37
C LYS A 308 4.85 17.32 9.50
N PRO A 309 5.96 17.86 10.01
CA PRO A 309 7.25 17.67 9.37
C PRO A 309 7.61 16.19 9.24
N VAL A 310 8.28 15.86 8.14
CA VAL A 310 8.83 14.52 7.93
C VAL A 310 9.88 14.22 9.00
N ASP A 311 9.77 13.08 9.66
CA ASP A 311 10.76 12.58 10.61
C ASP A 311 12.01 12.08 9.84
N LYS A 312 13.16 12.76 10.06
CA LYS A 312 14.42 12.53 9.31
C LYS A 312 15.34 11.56 10.00
#